data_14a90d143dcc51158807cad506644561
#
_entry.id   14a90d143dcc51158807cad506644561
#
_cell.length_a   1.000
_cell.length_b   1.000
_cell.length_c   1.000
_cell.angle_alpha   90.00
_cell.angle_beta   90.00
_cell.angle_gamma   90.00
#
_symmetry.space_group_name_H-M   'P 1'
#
loop_
_entity.id
_entity.type
_entity.pdbx_description
1 polymer ?
#
loop_
_entity_poly.entity_id
_entity_poly.type
_entity_poly.pdbx_seq_one_letter_code
_entity_poly.pdbx_strand_id
1 'polypeptide(L)'
;MFRRIQLYPNVSPYTNFLAMFMVLDNSGTLPSKTRVYVDYSLCLVDQINGKHEKLSVALFFAVQRQFSLDGVGWGWPKFQDWKDMQNPSKGFLRNDTCIVEASIAVLGEVSIT
;
A
#
# COMPACT_ATOMS: atom_id res chain seq x y z
N MET A 1 -10.74 10.33 -4.98
CA MET A 1 -9.64 9.98 -4.05
C MET A 1 -8.55 9.31 -4.85
N PHE A 2 -7.40 9.96 -4.95
CA PHE A 2 -6.24 9.39 -5.63
C PHE A 2 -5.50 8.44 -4.71
N ARG A 3 -4.84 7.46 -5.29
CA ARG A 3 -4.03 6.51 -4.57
C ARG A 3 -2.72 6.27 -5.31
N ARG A 4 -1.67 6.06 -4.55
CA ARG A 4 -0.37 5.67 -5.09
C ARG A 4 0.30 4.70 -4.15
N ILE A 5 1.21 3.91 -4.68
CA ILE A 5 2.05 3.02 -3.90
C ILE A 5 3.40 3.69 -3.72
N GLN A 6 3.88 3.73 -2.48
CA GLN A 6 5.25 4.13 -2.18
C GLN A 6 6.07 2.90 -1.83
N LEU A 7 7.22 2.77 -2.47
CA LEU A 7 8.15 1.69 -2.25
C LEU A 7 9.46 2.23 -1.68
N TYR A 8 9.98 1.52 -0.70
CA TYR A 8 11.29 1.81 -0.11
C TYR A 8 12.12 0.53 -0.18
N PRO A 9 12.90 0.35 -1.28
CA PRO A 9 13.69 -0.86 -1.48
C PRO A 9 15.02 -0.76 -0.76
N ASN A 10 15.11 -1.33 0.43
CA ASN A 10 16.33 -1.37 1.25
C ASN A 10 16.95 0.02 1.47
N VAL A 11 16.12 1.01 1.76
CA VAL A 11 16.58 2.36 2.03
C VAL A 11 16.12 2.81 3.41
N SER A 12 16.95 3.62 4.06
CA SER A 12 16.62 4.19 5.37
C SER A 12 15.27 4.92 5.32
N PRO A 13 14.39 4.76 6.32
CA PRO A 13 14.59 4.02 7.59
C PRO A 13 14.26 2.52 7.50
N TYR A 14 13.96 1.99 6.32
CA TYR A 14 13.49 0.62 6.13
C TYR A 14 14.61 -0.31 5.62
N THR A 15 15.80 -0.14 6.14
CA THR A 15 16.98 -0.92 5.75
C THR A 15 16.76 -2.42 5.97
N ASN A 16 17.21 -3.24 5.05
CA ASN A 16 17.07 -4.70 5.00
C ASN A 16 15.67 -5.21 4.64
N PHE A 17 14.77 -4.32 4.25
CA PHE A 17 13.41 -4.68 3.85
C PHE A 17 13.00 -3.94 2.60
N LEU A 18 12.02 -4.52 1.90
CA LEU A 18 11.18 -3.77 1.02
C LEU A 18 9.97 -3.31 1.83
N ALA A 19 9.83 -2.01 2.00
CA ALA A 19 8.65 -1.43 2.62
C ALA A 19 7.68 -0.99 1.53
N MET A 20 6.38 -1.21 1.76
CA MET A 20 5.34 -0.80 0.83
C MET A 20 4.20 -0.13 1.57
N PHE A 21 3.75 1.00 1.02
CA PHE A 21 2.66 1.77 1.58
C PHE A 21 1.68 2.19 0.50
N MET A 22 0.40 2.17 0.84
CA MET A 22 -0.64 2.83 0.06
C MET A 22 -0.78 4.25 0.57
N VAL A 23 -0.65 5.22 -0.30
CA VAL A 23 -0.87 6.62 0.03
C VAL A 23 -2.17 7.07 -0.61
N LEU A 24 -3.04 7.61 0.21
CA LEU A 24 -4.29 8.20 -0.25
C LEU A 24 -4.10 9.71 -0.36
N ASP A 25 -4.50 10.23 -1.49
CA ASP A 25 -4.52 11.65 -1.74
C ASP A 25 -5.98 12.11 -1.67
N ASN A 26 -6.25 13.01 -0.77
CA ASN A 26 -7.58 13.52 -0.53
C ASN A 26 -7.79 14.88 -1.21
N SER A 27 -7.29 15.02 -2.43
CA SER A 27 -7.51 16.23 -3.23
C SER A 27 -8.94 16.34 -3.73
N GLY A 28 -9.80 15.39 -3.38
CA GLY A 28 -11.15 15.31 -3.86
C GLY A 28 -12.15 16.12 -3.06
N THR A 29 -13.39 15.99 -3.43
CA THR A 29 -14.52 16.78 -2.97
C THR A 29 -15.32 16.09 -1.87
N LEU A 30 -14.65 15.28 -1.03
CA LEU A 30 -15.34 14.63 0.07
C LEU A 30 -15.87 15.65 1.07
N PRO A 31 -17.12 15.52 1.53
CA PRO A 31 -17.66 16.39 2.55
C PRO A 31 -16.83 16.29 3.84
N SER A 32 -16.80 17.37 4.61
CA SER A 32 -16.19 17.32 5.92
C SER A 32 -16.92 16.29 6.79
N LYS A 33 -16.18 15.63 7.68
CA LYS A 33 -16.68 14.56 8.55
C LYS A 33 -17.16 13.32 7.78
N THR A 34 -16.58 13.04 6.64
CA THR A 34 -16.82 11.78 5.95
C THR A 34 -16.00 10.67 6.60
N ARG A 35 -16.63 9.53 6.81
CA ARG A 35 -15.98 8.31 7.27
C ARG A 35 -15.97 7.30 6.15
N VAL A 36 -14.82 6.67 5.96
CA VAL A 36 -14.61 5.74 4.85
C VAL A 36 -14.15 4.40 5.37
N TYR A 37 -14.80 3.35 4.90
CA TYR A 37 -14.37 1.98 5.12
C TYR A 37 -13.67 1.50 3.86
N VAL A 38 -12.44 1.04 4.01
CA VAL A 38 -11.62 0.63 2.89
C VAL A 38 -11.02 -0.74 3.17
N ASP A 39 -11.11 -1.61 2.20
CA ASP A 39 -10.37 -2.87 2.17
C ASP A 39 -9.30 -2.74 1.11
N TYR A 40 -8.03 -2.93 1.47
CA TYR A 40 -6.96 -2.84 0.49
C TYR A 40 -5.91 -3.94 0.69
N SER A 41 -5.24 -4.26 -0.40
CA SER A 41 -4.15 -5.21 -0.39
C SER A 41 -3.00 -4.73 -1.27
N LEU A 42 -1.80 -5.10 -0.87
CA LEU A 42 -0.59 -4.93 -1.67
C LEU A 42 -0.01 -6.31 -1.93
N CYS A 43 0.41 -6.53 -3.17
CA CYS A 43 0.90 -7.80 -3.64
C CYS A 43 2.24 -7.63 -4.34
N LEU A 44 3.23 -8.38 -3.89
CA LEU A 44 4.51 -8.51 -4.56
C LEU A 44 4.48 -9.77 -5.42
N VAL A 45 4.65 -9.63 -6.71
CA VAL A 45 4.48 -10.72 -7.66
C VAL A 45 5.73 -11.56 -7.73
N ASP A 46 5.57 -12.88 -7.55
CA ASP A 46 6.58 -13.86 -7.91
C ASP A 46 6.45 -14.14 -9.41
N GLN A 47 7.42 -13.65 -10.17
CA GLN A 47 7.38 -13.68 -11.62
C GLN A 47 7.77 -15.05 -12.21
N ILE A 48 8.18 -15.98 -11.37
CA ILE A 48 8.67 -17.29 -11.81
C ILE A 48 7.72 -18.41 -11.40
N ASN A 49 7.33 -18.45 -10.12
CA ASN A 49 6.60 -19.58 -9.54
C ASN A 49 5.12 -19.27 -9.27
N GLY A 50 4.72 -18.01 -9.36
CA GLY A 50 3.36 -17.61 -9.04
C GLY A 50 3.02 -17.60 -7.56
N LYS A 51 4.01 -17.70 -6.68
CA LYS A 51 3.83 -17.66 -5.23
C LYS A 51 3.96 -16.23 -4.73
N HIS A 52 2.94 -15.45 -4.95
CA HIS A 52 2.93 -14.02 -4.61
C HIS A 52 2.85 -13.81 -3.10
N GLU A 53 3.49 -12.73 -2.64
CA GLU A 53 3.34 -12.25 -1.28
C GLU A 53 2.28 -11.17 -1.26
N LYS A 54 1.18 -11.42 -0.55
CA LYS A 54 0.06 -10.52 -0.48
C LYS A 54 -0.32 -10.24 0.95
N LEU A 55 -0.42 -8.96 1.29
CA LEU A 55 -0.91 -8.50 2.58
C LEU A 55 -2.14 -7.64 2.38
N SER A 56 -3.13 -7.85 3.22
CA SER A 56 -4.43 -7.18 3.14
C SER A 56 -4.82 -6.61 4.49
N VAL A 57 -5.54 -5.52 4.47
CA VAL A 57 -6.10 -4.92 5.68
C VAL A 57 -7.40 -4.20 5.35
N ALA A 58 -8.33 -4.25 6.29
CA ALA A 58 -9.53 -3.45 6.27
C ALA A 58 -9.33 -2.26 7.20
N LEU A 59 -9.52 -1.08 6.70
CA LEU A 59 -9.33 0.16 7.44
C LEU A 59 -10.63 0.94 7.54
N PHE A 60 -10.82 1.53 8.71
CA PHE A 60 -11.81 2.56 8.92
C PHE A 60 -11.10 3.83 9.32
N PHE A 61 -11.41 4.92 8.63
CA PHE A 61 -10.84 6.20 8.99
C PHE A 61 -11.83 7.33 8.74
N ALA A 62 -11.65 8.39 9.52
CA ALA A 62 -12.42 9.62 9.36
C ALA A 62 -11.65 10.60 8.51
N VAL A 63 -12.27 11.09 7.46
CA VAL A 63 -11.73 12.14 6.63
C VAL A 63 -12.33 13.45 7.10
N GLN A 64 -11.49 14.35 7.56
CA GLN A 64 -11.91 15.68 7.96
C GLN A 64 -11.22 16.71 7.07
N ARG A 65 -11.91 17.81 6.84
CA ARG A 65 -11.40 18.89 6.01
C ARG A 65 -10.05 19.44 6.49
N GLN A 66 -9.84 19.42 7.80
CA GLN A 66 -8.63 19.92 8.43
C GLN A 66 -7.50 18.90 8.46
N PHE A 67 -7.84 17.65 8.26
CA PHE A 67 -6.88 16.56 8.26
C PHE A 67 -6.91 15.93 6.89
N SER A 68 -6.12 16.49 6.01
CA SER A 68 -5.91 15.90 4.71
C SER A 68 -5.25 14.53 4.91
N LEU A 69 -5.72 13.54 4.16
CA LEU A 69 -5.02 12.26 4.08
C LEU A 69 -3.84 12.30 3.13
N ASP A 70 -3.55 13.47 2.58
CA ASP A 70 -2.42 13.68 1.68
C ASP A 70 -1.13 13.32 2.37
N GLY A 71 -0.37 12.45 1.77
CA GLY A 71 0.91 12.00 2.28
C GLY A 71 0.83 11.01 3.43
N VAL A 72 -0.36 10.65 3.90
CA VAL A 72 -0.50 9.63 4.93
C VAL A 72 -0.50 8.26 4.26
N GLY A 73 0.47 7.43 4.64
CA GLY A 73 0.61 6.10 4.10
C GLY A 73 0.17 5.02 5.09
N TRP A 74 -0.50 4.00 4.58
CA TRP A 74 -0.82 2.79 5.31
C TRP A 74 -0.18 1.62 4.60
N GLY A 75 0.51 0.79 5.35
CA GLY A 75 1.16 -0.37 4.77
C GLY A 75 2.09 -1.07 5.72
N TRP A 76 3.14 -1.64 5.16
CA TRP A 76 4.00 -2.55 5.88
C TRP A 76 5.47 -2.15 5.72
N PRO A 77 6.12 -1.68 6.81
CA PRO A 77 7.55 -1.34 6.78
C PRO A 77 8.44 -2.53 6.49
N LYS A 78 7.98 -3.73 6.83
CA LYS A 78 8.71 -4.98 6.64
C LYS A 78 7.90 -5.92 5.73
N PHE A 79 7.51 -5.42 4.57
CA PHE A 79 6.69 -6.20 3.66
C PHE A 79 7.40 -7.46 3.21
N GLN A 80 8.67 -7.33 2.83
CA GLN A 80 9.49 -8.46 2.38
C GLN A 80 10.92 -8.26 2.83
N ASP A 81 11.56 -9.34 3.29
CA ASP A 81 12.98 -9.35 3.62
C ASP A 81 13.78 -9.08 2.36
N TRP A 82 14.79 -8.20 2.45
CA TRP A 82 15.57 -7.83 1.29
C TRP A 82 16.40 -8.99 0.75
N LYS A 83 16.82 -9.91 1.61
CA LYS A 83 17.53 -11.13 1.16
C LYS A 83 16.64 -11.99 0.28
N ASP A 84 15.36 -12.10 0.61
CA ASP A 84 14.40 -12.84 -0.21
C ASP A 84 14.12 -12.12 -1.54
N MET A 85 14.12 -10.78 -1.53
CA MET A 85 14.03 -10.01 -2.77
C MET A 85 15.17 -10.33 -3.73
N GLN A 86 16.37 -10.52 -3.20
CA GLN A 86 17.56 -10.79 -3.99
C GLN A 86 17.73 -12.27 -4.34
N ASN A 87 16.97 -13.16 -3.72
CA ASN A 87 17.05 -14.59 -3.97
C ASN A 87 16.42 -14.93 -5.33
N PRO A 88 17.21 -15.39 -6.30
CA PRO A 88 16.67 -15.65 -7.63
C PRO A 88 15.60 -16.74 -7.67
N SER A 89 15.59 -17.65 -6.70
CA SER A 89 14.57 -18.69 -6.65
C SER A 89 13.20 -18.19 -6.21
N LYS A 90 13.13 -17.02 -5.61
CA LYS A 90 11.87 -16.43 -5.14
C LYS A 90 11.08 -15.73 -6.25
N GLY A 91 11.76 -15.27 -7.29
CA GLY A 91 11.11 -14.68 -8.44
C GLY A 91 10.59 -13.25 -8.27
N PHE A 92 10.93 -12.57 -7.18
CA PHE A 92 10.46 -11.20 -6.93
C PHE A 92 11.20 -10.16 -7.78
N LEU A 93 12.47 -10.38 -8.06
CA LEU A 93 13.25 -9.59 -8.99
C LEU A 93 13.61 -10.44 -10.19
N ARG A 94 13.24 -9.98 -11.37
CA ARG A 94 13.57 -10.60 -12.62
C ARG A 94 14.03 -9.55 -13.61
N ASN A 95 15.25 -9.66 -14.10
CA ASN A 95 15.86 -8.64 -14.94
C ASN A 95 15.80 -7.25 -14.29
N ASP A 96 16.12 -7.18 -12.99
CA ASP A 96 16.08 -5.96 -12.17
C ASP A 96 14.70 -5.33 -12.08
N THR A 97 13.66 -6.08 -12.36
CA THR A 97 12.27 -5.59 -12.33
C THR A 97 11.46 -6.34 -11.28
N CYS A 98 10.79 -5.60 -10.41
CA CYS A 98 9.75 -6.16 -9.55
C CYS A 98 8.38 -5.65 -9.98
N ILE A 99 7.35 -6.47 -9.74
CA ILE A 99 5.97 -6.14 -10.07
C ILE A 99 5.19 -6.08 -8.77
N VAL A 100 4.54 -4.94 -8.55
CA VAL A 100 3.70 -4.72 -7.39
C VAL A 100 2.30 -4.39 -7.86
N GLU A 101 1.32 -5.02 -7.24
CA GLU A 101 -0.08 -4.79 -7.53
C GLU A 101 -0.79 -4.30 -6.28
N ALA A 102 -1.70 -3.36 -6.46
CA ALA A 102 -2.54 -2.88 -5.39
C ALA A 102 -4.00 -3.09 -5.74
N SER A 103 -4.77 -3.47 -4.75
CA SER A 103 -6.22 -3.55 -4.86
C SER A 103 -6.85 -2.76 -3.72
N ILE A 104 -7.82 -1.94 -4.04
CA ILE A 104 -8.54 -1.16 -3.05
C ILE A 104 -10.03 -1.20 -3.36
N ALA A 105 -10.82 -1.42 -2.32
CA ALA A 105 -12.28 -1.36 -2.42
C ALA A 105 -12.77 -0.42 -1.32
N VAL A 106 -13.54 0.58 -1.72
CA VAL A 106 -14.27 1.43 -0.77
C VAL A 106 -15.55 0.70 -0.42
N LEU A 107 -15.62 0.23 0.83
CA LEU A 107 -16.75 -0.59 1.28
C LEU A 107 -17.95 0.27 1.70
N GLY A 108 -17.70 1.53 2.05
CA GLY A 108 -18.77 2.44 2.41
C GLY A 108 -18.25 3.81 2.79
N GLU A 109 -19.13 4.80 2.63
CA GLU A 109 -18.88 6.15 3.06
C GLU A 109 -20.07 6.61 3.91
N VAL A 110 -19.77 7.29 5.01
CA VAL A 110 -20.79 7.88 5.85
C VAL A 110 -20.45 9.34 6.07
N SER A 111 -21.33 10.23 5.64
CA SER A 111 -21.21 11.65 5.93
C SER A 111 -22.02 11.97 7.19
N ILE A 112 -21.36 12.63 8.13
CA ILE A 112 -21.98 13.08 9.37
C ILE A 112 -22.17 14.59 9.28
N THR A 113 -23.37 15.02 9.33
CA THR A 113 -23.73 16.45 9.32
C THR A 113 -23.93 16.99 10.72
#